data_763e757e2a22f738441f3fc7e8777cab
#
_entry.id   763e757e2a22f738441f3fc7e8777cab
#
_cell.length_a   1.000
_cell.length_b   1.000
_cell.length_c   1.000
_cell.angle_alpha   90.00
_cell.angle_beta   90.00
_cell.angle_gamma   90.00
#
_symmetry.space_group_name_H-M   'P 1'
#
loop_
_entity.id
_entity.type
_entity.pdbx_description
1 polymer ?
#
loop_
_entity_poly.entity_id
_entity_poly.type
_entity_poly.pdbx_seq_one_letter_code
_entity_poly.pdbx_strand_id
1 'polypeptide(L)'
;DSGVSIPRKGEWKNTAVSSHFDTFYSDRYLTTRSVKAMHNWLAGIPYEHIIILANTDTYGGGGIYNSYLLTTAHHPMFKPVVVHELGHSFGGLGDEYAYDTAPSPQYPYSVEPWEPNITTLVDFESKWKDMLPAQTPVPTPAETDPNTIYTKVGVYEGGGYTLKGIYRPTTECRMKINEAPRFCPVCERSLEKTIHFYTD
;
A
#
# COMPACT_ATOMS: atom_id res chain seq x y z
N ASP A 1 2.99 21.14 -19.73
CA ASP A 1 4.09 20.98 -18.79
C ASP A 1 4.42 19.49 -18.61
N SER A 2 5.58 19.24 -18.07
CA SER A 2 6.02 17.93 -17.62
C SER A 2 6.44 18.02 -16.15
N GLY A 3 6.31 16.92 -15.40
CA GLY A 3 6.68 16.87 -13.97
C GLY A 3 5.48 16.79 -13.06
N VAL A 4 5.66 17.27 -11.82
CA VAL A 4 4.68 17.18 -10.73
C VAL A 4 4.59 18.52 -10.02
N SER A 5 3.39 18.91 -9.60
CA SER A 5 3.21 20.08 -8.74
C SER A 5 3.66 19.75 -7.30
N ILE A 6 4.30 20.73 -6.65
CA ILE A 6 4.73 20.66 -5.25
C ILE A 6 4.11 21.84 -4.50
N PRO A 7 2.85 21.71 -4.05
CA PRO A 7 2.08 22.82 -3.46
C PRO A 7 2.77 23.54 -2.31
N ARG A 8 3.43 22.81 -1.38
CA ARG A 8 4.16 23.41 -0.25
C ARG A 8 5.32 24.34 -0.66
N LYS A 9 5.81 24.17 -1.92
CA LYS A 9 6.86 25.04 -2.49
C LYS A 9 6.27 26.13 -3.40
N GLY A 10 4.96 26.15 -3.60
CA GLY A 10 4.30 27.04 -4.58
C GLY A 10 4.61 26.67 -6.03
N GLU A 11 5.10 25.45 -6.29
CA GLU A 11 5.44 24.96 -7.63
C GLU A 11 4.21 24.30 -8.26
N TRP A 12 3.74 24.86 -9.35
CA TRP A 12 2.58 24.37 -10.08
C TRP A 12 2.95 23.95 -11.50
N LYS A 13 2.45 22.78 -11.93
CA LYS A 13 2.63 22.23 -13.27
C LYS A 13 1.27 21.91 -13.88
N ASN A 14 1.04 22.40 -15.10
CA ASN A 14 -0.15 22.07 -15.88
C ASN A 14 0.12 20.78 -16.68
N THR A 15 0.01 19.64 -16.04
CA THR A 15 0.21 18.33 -16.67
C THR A 15 -1.12 17.67 -17.01
N ALA A 16 -1.09 16.68 -17.91
CA ALA A 16 -2.29 15.99 -18.38
C ALA A 16 -3.17 15.48 -17.23
N VAL A 17 -2.57 14.90 -16.19
CA VAL A 17 -3.30 14.34 -15.04
C VAL A 17 -3.21 15.22 -13.79
N SER A 18 -2.66 16.44 -13.87
CA SER A 18 -2.54 17.36 -12.73
C SER A 18 -1.95 16.68 -11.47
N SER A 19 -0.91 15.88 -11.68
CA SER A 19 -0.24 15.16 -10.59
C SER A 19 0.40 16.12 -9.59
N HIS A 20 0.28 15.83 -8.31
CA HIS A 20 0.84 16.67 -7.25
C HIS A 20 1.23 15.87 -6.02
N PHE A 21 2.28 16.34 -5.33
CA PHE A 21 2.64 15.94 -3.98
C PHE A 21 1.74 16.63 -2.93
N ASP A 22 2.07 16.45 -1.68
CA ASP A 22 1.43 17.07 -0.52
C ASP A 22 -0.04 16.68 -0.30
N THR A 23 -0.47 15.53 -0.83
CA THR A 23 -1.77 14.95 -0.54
C THR A 23 -1.83 14.57 0.94
N PHE A 24 -2.91 14.96 1.62
CA PHE A 24 -3.11 14.78 3.06
C PHE A 24 -1.93 15.31 3.90
N TYR A 25 -1.30 16.40 3.45
CA TYR A 25 -0.14 17.04 4.10
C TYR A 25 1.11 16.13 4.18
N SER A 26 1.14 15.02 3.44
CA SER A 26 2.31 14.17 3.31
C SER A 26 3.12 14.57 2.09
N ASP A 27 4.37 14.96 2.31
CA ASP A 27 5.26 15.48 1.29
C ASP A 27 5.65 14.46 0.20
N ARG A 28 5.49 13.18 0.46
CA ARG A 28 5.77 12.08 -0.46
C ARG A 28 4.51 11.46 -1.08
N TYR A 29 3.32 11.84 -0.59
CA TYR A 29 2.08 11.23 -1.09
C TYR A 29 1.64 11.91 -2.38
N LEU A 30 1.69 11.14 -3.47
CA LEU A 30 1.50 11.59 -4.84
C LEU A 30 0.15 11.15 -5.37
N THR A 31 -0.69 12.09 -5.79
CA THR A 31 -2.02 11.82 -6.37
C THR A 31 -2.32 12.71 -7.58
N THR A 32 -3.51 12.56 -8.15
CA THR A 32 -4.03 13.41 -9.24
C THR A 32 -5.32 14.11 -8.83
N ARG A 33 -5.53 15.33 -9.33
CA ARG A 33 -6.81 16.06 -9.25
C ARG A 33 -7.72 15.76 -10.43
N SER A 34 -7.22 15.10 -11.48
CA SER A 34 -7.91 14.96 -12.77
C SER A 34 -8.50 13.56 -12.98
N VAL A 35 -9.00 12.91 -11.92
CA VAL A 35 -9.54 11.54 -11.99
C VAL A 35 -10.62 11.40 -13.07
N LYS A 36 -11.60 12.32 -13.10
CA LYS A 36 -12.64 12.31 -14.13
C LYS A 36 -12.09 12.48 -15.55
N ALA A 37 -11.14 13.41 -15.76
CA ALA A 37 -10.52 13.61 -17.07
C ALA A 37 -9.74 12.37 -17.51
N MET A 38 -8.99 11.74 -16.61
CA MET A 38 -8.26 10.51 -16.86
C MET A 38 -9.19 9.40 -17.34
N HIS A 39 -10.29 9.14 -16.64
CA HIS A 39 -11.28 8.14 -17.07
C HIS A 39 -11.96 8.50 -18.38
N ASN A 40 -12.21 9.78 -18.64
CA ASN A 40 -12.76 10.22 -19.92
C ASN A 40 -11.80 9.96 -21.09
N TRP A 41 -10.49 10.12 -20.90
CA TRP A 41 -9.49 9.80 -21.95
C TRP A 41 -9.38 8.31 -22.21
N LEU A 42 -9.64 7.49 -21.21
CA LEU A 42 -9.62 6.04 -21.31
C LEU A 42 -10.97 5.45 -21.72
N ALA A 43 -12.01 6.29 -21.91
CA ALA A 43 -13.32 5.83 -22.32
C ALA A 43 -13.24 5.07 -23.65
N GLY A 44 -13.72 3.82 -23.67
CA GLY A 44 -13.64 2.95 -24.83
C GLY A 44 -12.34 2.14 -24.97
N ILE A 45 -11.39 2.30 -24.06
CA ILE A 45 -10.18 1.46 -23.95
C ILE A 45 -10.43 0.45 -22.82
N PRO A 46 -10.40 -0.87 -23.08
CA PRO A 46 -10.50 -1.86 -22.00
C PRO A 46 -9.25 -1.79 -21.13
N TYR A 47 -9.43 -1.67 -19.82
CA TYR A 47 -8.36 -1.73 -18.82
C TYR A 47 -8.92 -2.16 -17.46
N GLU A 48 -8.14 -2.88 -16.69
CA GLU A 48 -8.43 -3.26 -15.30
C GLU A 48 -7.74 -2.35 -14.31
N HIS A 49 -6.60 -1.73 -14.69
CA HIS A 49 -5.82 -0.92 -13.78
C HIS A 49 -5.09 0.21 -14.50
N ILE A 50 -4.90 1.35 -13.81
CA ILE A 50 -4.22 2.54 -14.35
C ILE A 50 -2.94 2.79 -13.57
N ILE A 51 -1.82 2.85 -14.30
CA ILE A 51 -0.51 3.22 -13.73
C ILE A 51 -0.07 4.54 -14.34
N ILE A 52 0.12 5.55 -13.51
CA ILE A 52 0.56 6.89 -13.91
C ILE A 52 2.03 7.07 -13.54
N LEU A 53 2.88 7.27 -14.55
CA LEU A 53 4.30 7.53 -14.36
C LEU A 53 4.57 9.04 -14.43
N ALA A 54 4.85 9.63 -13.28
CA ALA A 54 5.15 11.05 -13.17
C ALA A 54 6.61 11.34 -13.51
N ASN A 55 6.85 12.29 -14.42
CA ASN A 55 8.19 12.68 -14.86
C ASN A 55 8.88 13.55 -13.81
N THR A 56 9.41 12.90 -12.77
CA THR A 56 10.18 13.54 -11.69
C THR A 56 11.12 12.53 -11.04
N ASP A 57 12.19 13.03 -10.44
CA ASP A 57 13.15 12.28 -9.62
C ASP A 57 12.85 12.38 -8.11
N THR A 58 11.88 13.20 -7.72
CA THR A 58 11.46 13.35 -6.32
C THR A 58 10.78 12.08 -5.83
N TYR A 59 11.22 11.53 -4.68
CA TYR A 59 10.63 10.33 -4.09
C TYR A 59 9.14 10.51 -3.76
N GLY A 60 8.33 9.52 -4.16
CA GLY A 60 6.93 9.44 -3.78
C GLY A 60 6.11 8.49 -4.62
N GLY A 61 4.94 8.20 -4.12
CA GLY A 61 3.94 7.35 -4.74
C GLY A 61 2.58 7.54 -4.10
N GLY A 62 1.59 6.86 -4.63
CA GLY A 62 0.22 6.82 -4.10
C GLY A 62 -0.62 5.80 -4.85
N GLY A 63 -1.20 4.86 -4.13
CA GLY A 63 -2.12 3.85 -4.65
C GLY A 63 -3.54 4.09 -4.16
N ILE A 64 -4.47 4.28 -5.06
CA ILE A 64 -5.90 4.46 -4.76
C ILE A 64 -6.64 3.19 -5.15
N TYR A 65 -7.17 2.50 -4.15
CA TYR A 65 -7.82 1.21 -4.33
C TYR A 65 -8.90 1.25 -5.42
N ASN A 66 -8.88 0.25 -6.27
CA ASN A 66 -9.79 0.08 -7.40
C ASN A 66 -9.87 1.29 -8.34
N SER A 67 -8.77 2.06 -8.45
CA SER A 67 -8.76 3.25 -9.32
C SER A 67 -7.43 3.39 -10.07
N TYR A 68 -6.36 3.83 -9.41
CA TYR A 68 -5.06 4.03 -10.07
C TYR A 68 -3.92 3.95 -9.05
N LEU A 69 -2.72 3.77 -9.55
CA LEU A 69 -1.51 4.13 -8.82
C LEU A 69 -0.73 5.24 -9.55
N LEU A 70 0.03 6.01 -8.80
CA LEU A 70 0.89 7.07 -9.29
C LEU A 70 2.27 6.95 -8.65
N THR A 71 3.32 6.99 -9.45
CA THR A 71 4.72 6.87 -8.96
C THR A 71 5.66 7.74 -9.78
N THR A 72 6.84 7.99 -9.23
CA THR A 72 7.87 8.84 -9.86
C THR A 72 8.77 8.04 -10.77
N ALA A 73 8.95 8.44 -12.03
CA ALA A 73 9.62 7.62 -13.05
C ALA A 73 11.16 7.58 -12.93
N HIS A 74 11.78 8.59 -12.32
CA HIS A 74 13.23 8.76 -12.33
C HIS A 74 13.92 8.61 -10.97
N HIS A 75 13.15 8.35 -9.90
CA HIS A 75 13.75 8.09 -8.61
C HIS A 75 14.39 6.69 -8.57
N PRO A 76 15.54 6.48 -7.92
CA PRO A 76 16.18 5.16 -7.80
C PRO A 76 15.28 4.06 -7.22
N MET A 77 14.36 4.43 -6.32
CA MET A 77 13.38 3.52 -5.72
C MET A 77 12.12 3.32 -6.57
N PHE A 78 12.11 3.72 -7.83
CA PHE A 78 10.93 3.59 -8.72
C PHE A 78 10.35 2.17 -8.73
N LYS A 79 11.17 1.17 -8.98
CA LYS A 79 10.71 -0.23 -9.11
C LYS A 79 10.04 -0.78 -7.84
N PRO A 80 10.64 -0.68 -6.64
CA PRO A 80 9.97 -1.12 -5.41
C PRO A 80 8.73 -0.29 -5.09
N VAL A 81 8.73 1.02 -5.33
CA VAL A 81 7.56 1.88 -5.06
C VAL A 81 6.38 1.52 -5.97
N VAL A 82 6.58 1.33 -7.27
CA VAL A 82 5.46 0.94 -8.16
C VAL A 82 4.81 -0.38 -7.73
N VAL A 83 5.60 -1.33 -7.24
CA VAL A 83 5.09 -2.62 -6.73
C VAL A 83 4.35 -2.44 -5.41
N HIS A 84 4.84 -1.59 -4.51
CA HIS A 84 4.17 -1.25 -3.25
C HIS A 84 2.80 -0.59 -3.54
N GLU A 85 2.77 0.44 -4.38
CA GLU A 85 1.54 1.16 -4.72
C GLU A 85 0.52 0.28 -5.47
N LEU A 86 0.99 -0.72 -6.23
CA LEU A 86 0.13 -1.75 -6.79
C LEU A 86 -0.53 -2.61 -5.70
N GLY A 87 0.18 -2.89 -4.62
CA GLY A 87 -0.38 -3.54 -3.44
C GLY A 87 -1.61 -2.81 -2.91
N HIS A 88 -1.56 -1.48 -2.78
CA HIS A 88 -2.70 -0.67 -2.38
C HIS A 88 -3.80 -0.65 -3.45
N SER A 89 -3.45 -0.23 -4.65
CA SER A 89 -4.44 0.13 -5.67
C SER A 89 -5.13 -1.06 -6.31
N PHE A 90 -4.45 -2.18 -6.47
CA PHE A 90 -4.98 -3.42 -7.05
C PHE A 90 -5.34 -4.45 -5.98
N GLY A 91 -4.45 -4.68 -5.00
CA GLY A 91 -4.63 -5.69 -3.95
C GLY A 91 -5.48 -5.24 -2.76
N GLY A 92 -5.78 -3.95 -2.63
CA GLY A 92 -6.49 -3.41 -1.47
C GLY A 92 -5.71 -3.56 -0.16
N LEU A 93 -4.38 -3.63 -0.24
CA LEU A 93 -3.50 -3.86 0.92
C LEU A 93 -3.29 -2.56 1.70
N GLY A 94 -3.25 -2.66 3.02
CA GLY A 94 -2.84 -1.58 3.91
C GLY A 94 -1.31 -1.52 4.10
N ASP A 95 -0.82 -0.37 4.56
CA ASP A 95 0.57 -0.22 4.97
C ASP A 95 0.88 -1.03 6.23
N GLU A 96 1.95 -1.82 6.22
CA GLU A 96 2.37 -2.65 7.35
C GLU A 96 3.44 -1.97 8.23
N TYR A 97 3.88 -0.76 7.90
CA TYR A 97 4.82 0.00 8.71
C TYR A 97 4.12 0.78 9.83
N ALA A 98 4.88 1.12 10.87
CA ALA A 98 4.43 1.87 12.03
C ALA A 98 5.48 2.92 12.43
N TYR A 99 5.03 3.99 13.07
CA TYR A 99 5.88 5.10 13.53
C TYR A 99 5.69 5.37 15.01
N ASP A 100 6.77 5.69 15.71
CA ASP A 100 6.74 6.07 17.14
C ASP A 100 5.96 7.37 17.41
N THR A 101 5.81 8.21 16.38
CA THR A 101 5.25 9.57 16.48
C THR A 101 3.90 9.72 15.82
N ALA A 102 3.20 8.62 15.52
CA ALA A 102 1.87 8.71 14.93
C ALA A 102 0.91 9.46 15.89
N PRO A 103 0.35 10.61 15.50
CA PRO A 103 -0.41 11.47 16.41
C PRO A 103 -1.76 10.87 16.81
N SER A 104 -2.28 9.93 16.05
CA SER A 104 -3.52 9.19 16.31
C SER A 104 -3.54 7.92 15.48
N PRO A 105 -4.15 6.82 15.97
CA PRO A 105 -4.34 5.62 15.16
C PRO A 105 -5.27 5.94 13.98
N GLN A 106 -4.86 5.56 12.77
CA GLN A 106 -5.74 5.69 11.59
C GLN A 106 -6.88 4.68 11.61
N TYR A 107 -6.69 3.55 12.31
CA TYR A 107 -7.68 2.51 12.48
C TYR A 107 -8.24 2.56 13.91
N PRO A 108 -9.56 2.74 14.09
CA PRO A 108 -10.18 2.58 15.41
C PRO A 108 -9.98 1.15 15.92
N TYR A 109 -9.47 0.97 17.14
CA TYR A 109 -9.20 -0.36 17.71
C TYR A 109 -10.45 -1.24 17.90
N SER A 110 -11.64 -0.64 17.85
CA SER A 110 -12.92 -1.33 17.97
C SER A 110 -13.53 -1.76 16.63
N VAL A 111 -12.86 -1.49 15.52
CA VAL A 111 -13.34 -1.79 14.17
C VAL A 111 -12.27 -2.60 13.44
N GLU A 112 -12.69 -3.69 12.79
CA GLU A 112 -11.79 -4.44 11.92
C GLU A 112 -11.51 -3.64 10.65
N PRO A 113 -10.23 -3.39 10.28
CA PRO A 113 -9.88 -2.78 9.00
C PRO A 113 -10.41 -3.61 7.83
N TRP A 114 -10.77 -2.96 6.73
CA TRP A 114 -11.20 -3.69 5.53
C TRP A 114 -10.00 -4.31 4.78
N GLU A 115 -8.81 -3.77 4.92
CA GLU A 115 -7.61 -4.24 4.27
C GLU A 115 -7.26 -5.67 4.73
N PRO A 116 -6.99 -6.60 3.81
CA PRO A 116 -6.83 -8.01 4.13
C PRO A 116 -5.58 -8.35 4.94
N ASN A 117 -4.55 -7.49 4.92
CA ASN A 117 -3.26 -7.68 5.58
C ASN A 117 -3.08 -6.89 6.88
N ILE A 118 -4.14 -6.21 7.35
CA ILE A 118 -4.13 -5.45 8.62
C ILE A 118 -5.30 -5.95 9.48
N THR A 119 -5.11 -6.08 10.78
CA THR A 119 -6.16 -6.48 11.73
C THR A 119 -6.04 -5.77 13.07
N THR A 120 -7.17 -5.47 13.69
CA THR A 120 -7.32 -5.09 15.10
C THR A 120 -7.69 -6.28 15.99
N LEU A 121 -7.80 -7.47 15.42
CA LEU A 121 -8.31 -8.70 16.03
C LEU A 121 -9.81 -8.69 16.38
N VAL A 122 -10.55 -7.68 15.98
CA VAL A 122 -12.00 -7.59 16.23
C VAL A 122 -12.77 -8.65 15.44
N ASP A 123 -12.37 -8.89 14.19
CA ASP A 123 -12.88 -9.96 13.34
C ASP A 123 -11.74 -10.68 12.62
N PHE A 124 -10.82 -11.26 13.38
CA PHE A 124 -9.65 -11.91 12.83
C PHE A 124 -9.98 -13.17 12.00
N GLU A 125 -11.13 -13.77 12.19
CA GLU A 125 -11.60 -14.90 11.36
C GLU A 125 -11.73 -14.53 9.89
N SER A 126 -12.07 -13.28 9.59
CA SER A 126 -12.20 -12.76 8.21
C SER A 126 -10.85 -12.47 7.54
N LYS A 127 -9.74 -12.57 8.26
CA LYS A 127 -8.37 -12.19 7.81
C LYS A 127 -7.56 -13.41 7.34
N TRP A 128 -6.46 -13.67 8.02
CA TRP A 128 -5.53 -14.78 7.68
C TRP A 128 -5.41 -15.81 8.78
N LYS A 129 -6.40 -15.92 9.64
CA LYS A 129 -6.38 -16.89 10.74
C LYS A 129 -6.29 -18.33 10.23
N ASP A 130 -6.89 -18.61 9.10
CA ASP A 130 -6.83 -19.90 8.40
C ASP A 130 -5.42 -20.31 7.92
N MET A 131 -4.49 -19.34 7.81
CA MET A 131 -3.10 -19.58 7.42
C MET A 131 -2.16 -19.82 8.61
N LEU A 132 -2.68 -19.76 9.83
CA LEU A 132 -1.86 -19.90 11.03
C LEU A 132 -1.82 -21.32 11.54
N PRO A 133 -0.64 -21.81 12.04
CA PRO A 133 -0.58 -22.98 12.88
C PRO A 133 -1.47 -22.83 14.13
N ALA A 134 -2.07 -23.94 14.58
CA ALA A 134 -3.08 -23.95 15.66
C ALA A 134 -2.66 -23.29 16.99
N GLN A 135 -1.36 -23.16 17.27
CA GLN A 135 -0.83 -22.60 18.52
C GLN A 135 0.01 -21.34 18.28
N THR A 136 -0.25 -20.60 17.19
CA THR A 136 0.48 -19.36 16.93
C THR A 136 0.23 -18.33 18.03
N PRO A 137 1.28 -17.83 18.71
CA PRO A 137 1.10 -16.83 19.76
C PRO A 137 0.65 -15.49 19.19
N VAL A 138 -0.18 -14.76 19.94
CA VAL A 138 -0.66 -13.41 19.60
C VAL A 138 -0.33 -12.46 20.76
N PRO A 139 0.54 -11.45 20.58
CA PRO A 139 1.33 -11.22 19.36
C PRO A 139 2.37 -12.31 19.12
N THR A 140 2.69 -12.55 17.84
CA THR A 140 3.78 -13.42 17.44
C THR A 140 5.12 -12.72 17.65
N PRO A 141 6.13 -13.37 18.29
CA PRO A 141 7.47 -12.80 18.39
C PRO A 141 8.07 -12.54 17.00
N ALA A 142 8.79 -11.42 16.87
CA ALA A 142 9.40 -11.04 15.59
C ALA A 142 10.34 -12.16 15.08
N GLU A 143 10.21 -12.50 13.80
CA GLU A 143 11.11 -13.42 13.12
C GLU A 143 12.40 -12.70 12.76
N THR A 144 13.54 -13.35 12.96
CA THR A 144 14.88 -12.81 12.68
C THR A 144 15.64 -13.59 11.63
N ASP A 145 15.17 -14.77 11.25
CA ASP A 145 15.79 -15.57 10.19
C ASP A 145 15.54 -14.93 8.81
N PRO A 146 16.60 -14.51 8.07
CA PRO A 146 16.47 -13.91 6.74
C PRO A 146 15.73 -14.79 5.72
N ASN A 147 15.69 -16.12 5.93
CA ASN A 147 15.02 -17.05 5.02
C ASN A 147 13.50 -17.08 5.23
N THR A 148 13.03 -16.75 6.42
CA THR A 148 11.62 -16.88 6.81
C THR A 148 10.95 -15.56 7.17
N ILE A 149 11.72 -14.48 7.35
CA ILE A 149 11.25 -13.16 7.77
C ILE A 149 10.12 -12.58 6.88
N TYR A 150 10.07 -12.97 5.60
CA TYR A 150 9.07 -12.54 4.62
C TYR A 150 7.92 -13.56 4.44
N THR A 151 8.07 -14.78 4.97
CA THR A 151 7.16 -15.89 4.63
C THR A 151 6.50 -16.54 5.83
N LYS A 152 7.08 -16.41 7.03
CA LYS A 152 6.50 -16.98 8.25
C LYS A 152 5.29 -16.16 8.68
N VAL A 153 4.11 -16.69 8.38
CA VAL A 153 2.85 -16.05 8.74
C VAL A 153 2.60 -16.17 10.24
N GLY A 154 2.24 -15.05 10.87
CA GLY A 154 1.93 -14.90 12.28
C GLY A 154 0.97 -13.75 12.51
N VAL A 155 0.99 -13.19 13.73
CA VAL A 155 0.21 -12.02 14.12
C VAL A 155 1.16 -11.03 14.79
N TYR A 156 1.88 -10.25 13.99
CA TYR A 156 2.96 -9.37 14.45
C TYR A 156 2.43 -7.99 14.80
N GLU A 157 2.63 -7.53 16.02
CA GLU A 157 2.14 -6.23 16.45
C GLU A 157 2.88 -5.08 15.74
N GLY A 158 2.14 -4.04 15.40
CA GLY A 158 2.58 -2.88 14.62
C GLY A 158 2.21 -2.99 13.15
N GLY A 159 1.61 -1.94 12.62
CA GLY A 159 1.11 -1.80 11.24
C GLY A 159 0.12 -0.66 11.16
N GLY A 160 -0.34 -0.31 9.97
CA GLY A 160 -1.30 0.78 9.81
C GLY A 160 -0.84 2.08 10.47
N TYR A 161 0.44 2.37 10.37
CA TYR A 161 1.13 3.54 10.99
C TYR A 161 1.20 3.52 12.52
N THR A 162 0.71 2.48 13.20
CA THR A 162 0.59 2.41 14.66
C THR A 162 1.41 1.26 15.23
N LEU A 163 2.17 1.51 16.32
CA LEU A 163 3.02 0.49 16.96
C LEU A 163 2.24 -0.57 17.75
N LYS A 164 1.05 -0.23 18.27
CA LYS A 164 0.28 -1.05 19.19
C LYS A 164 -1.17 -1.21 18.74
N GLY A 165 -1.75 -2.39 19.03
CA GLY A 165 -3.16 -2.67 18.79
C GLY A 165 -3.56 -2.92 17.34
N ILE A 166 -2.62 -2.80 16.41
CA ILE A 166 -2.76 -3.16 15.01
C ILE A 166 -1.73 -4.24 14.70
N TYR A 167 -2.11 -5.20 13.87
CA TYR A 167 -1.25 -6.36 13.59
C TYR A 167 -1.14 -6.60 12.10
N ARG A 168 -0.01 -7.18 11.69
CA ARG A 168 0.36 -7.53 10.32
C ARG A 168 0.77 -9.00 10.22
N PRO A 169 0.81 -9.61 9.02
CA PRO A 169 0.97 -11.07 8.87
C PRO A 169 2.40 -11.58 8.96
N THR A 170 3.42 -10.76 8.66
CA THR A 170 4.84 -11.17 8.70
C THR A 170 5.70 -10.09 9.33
N THR A 171 6.91 -10.43 9.73
CA THR A 171 7.84 -9.44 10.26
C THR A 171 8.22 -8.41 9.19
N GLU A 172 8.50 -8.85 7.96
CA GLU A 172 8.84 -8.00 6.82
C GLU A 172 8.00 -8.36 5.58
N CYS A 173 7.64 -7.34 4.79
CA CYS A 173 6.81 -7.46 3.60
C CYS A 173 7.05 -6.27 2.67
N ARG A 174 6.73 -6.39 1.37
CA ARG A 174 6.71 -5.26 0.43
C ARG A 174 5.81 -4.12 0.94
N MET A 175 4.71 -4.43 1.62
CA MET A 175 3.82 -3.43 2.21
C MET A 175 4.37 -2.76 3.48
N LYS A 176 5.54 -3.19 3.97
CA LYS A 176 6.23 -2.59 5.12
C LYS A 176 7.48 -1.83 4.72
N ILE A 177 8.34 -2.41 3.88
CA ILE A 177 9.62 -1.81 3.45
C ILE A 177 9.85 -2.03 1.95
N ASN A 178 10.41 -1.02 1.30
CA ASN A 178 10.72 -1.09 -0.13
C ASN A 178 11.84 -2.08 -0.47
N GLU A 179 12.68 -2.42 0.47
CA GLU A 179 13.78 -3.38 0.34
C GLU A 179 13.30 -4.84 0.34
N ALA A 180 12.10 -5.12 0.84
CA ALA A 180 11.54 -6.47 0.81
C ALA A 180 11.46 -6.99 -0.63
N PRO A 181 11.96 -8.20 -0.92
CA PRO A 181 12.02 -8.72 -2.28
C PRO A 181 10.64 -9.13 -2.83
N ARG A 182 9.66 -9.32 -1.94
CA ARG A 182 8.34 -9.88 -2.26
C ARG A 182 7.24 -9.38 -1.33
N PHE A 183 6.01 -9.61 -1.71
CA PHE A 183 4.87 -9.61 -0.80
C PHE A 183 4.92 -10.82 0.14
N CYS A 184 4.28 -10.71 1.31
CA CYS A 184 4.10 -11.85 2.20
C CYS A 184 2.96 -12.77 1.69
N PRO A 185 2.84 -14.01 2.19
CA PRO A 185 1.81 -14.94 1.71
C PRO A 185 0.36 -14.43 1.82
N VAL A 186 0.05 -13.61 2.82
CA VAL A 186 -1.28 -13.01 2.98
C VAL A 186 -1.55 -11.96 1.92
N CYS A 187 -0.56 -11.10 1.64
CA CYS A 187 -0.65 -10.10 0.57
C CYS A 187 -0.71 -10.76 -0.80
N GLU A 188 0.09 -11.81 -1.06
CA GLU A 188 0.05 -12.61 -2.29
C GLU A 188 -1.34 -13.21 -2.50
N ARG A 189 -1.93 -13.82 -1.47
CA ARG A 189 -3.31 -14.37 -1.52
C ARG A 189 -4.35 -13.32 -1.92
N SER A 190 -4.22 -12.08 -1.43
CA SER A 190 -5.13 -11.00 -1.80
C SER A 190 -4.99 -10.60 -3.26
N LEU A 191 -3.75 -10.46 -3.73
CA LEU A 191 -3.47 -10.16 -5.13
C LEU A 191 -3.99 -11.27 -6.06
N GLU A 192 -3.77 -12.54 -5.72
CA GLU A 192 -4.26 -13.70 -6.46
C GLU A 192 -5.79 -13.70 -6.55
N LYS A 193 -6.50 -13.42 -5.45
CA LYS A 193 -7.97 -13.29 -5.47
C LYS A 193 -8.45 -12.22 -6.44
N THR A 194 -7.76 -11.08 -6.49
CA THR A 194 -8.11 -10.01 -7.43
C THR A 194 -7.81 -10.42 -8.88
N ILE A 195 -6.69 -11.09 -9.13
CA ILE A 195 -6.38 -11.63 -10.46
C ILE A 195 -7.46 -12.60 -10.91
N HIS A 196 -7.82 -13.58 -10.09
CA HIS A 196 -8.88 -14.55 -10.41
C HIS A 196 -10.23 -13.88 -10.68
N PHE A 197 -10.57 -12.82 -9.96
CA PHE A 197 -11.79 -12.06 -10.23
C PHE A 197 -11.85 -11.49 -11.67
N TYR A 198 -10.70 -11.15 -12.25
CA TYR A 198 -10.63 -10.62 -13.61
C TYR A 198 -10.41 -11.70 -14.69
N THR A 199 -9.96 -12.91 -14.32
CA THR A 199 -9.55 -13.93 -15.30
C THR A 199 -10.48 -15.15 -15.36
N ASP A 200 -11.28 -15.39 -14.34
CA ASP A 200 -12.24 -16.49 -14.23
C ASP A 200 -13.67 -16.03 -14.58
#